data_61d422cfe98c4629072903994fcaf894
#
_entry.id   61d422cfe98c4629072903994fcaf894
#
_cell.length_a   1.000
_cell.length_b   1.000
_cell.length_c   1.000
_cell.angle_alpha   90.00
_cell.angle_beta   90.00
_cell.angle_gamma   90.00
#
_symmetry.space_group_name_H-M   'P 1'
#
loop_
_entity.id
_entity.type
_entity.pdbx_description
1 polymer ?
#
loop_
_entity_poly.entity_id
_entity_poly.type
_entity_poly.pdbx_seq_one_letter_code
_entity_poly.pdbx_strand_id
1 'polypeptide(L)'
;MGVDLGTAGIKIAELSRAGGDRFDLKNYGIIDFSVKESAGMKLGDDLLIGGLKDLLIRLKPKTKDAVASISSFLTFATVIEMPYLSEKDLGKAIPFEARKYIPLPLSEVVLDWSIINVREASQYGDNFVSKSEQLPNVEVFLAAVPKNEAERYKNIFLSAGLNIKALELENIALSRALIGDDLSPLAIINFGGRSTSIIVIDKGFERVSRNYELGGFEITKTLAAALGIGFERAEELKKAEGLKGSSSFAEAVTPLIDMIVFEARKTIANYEESKKTKIAKIILTGGQSNMPGLKEYFGQKLGKEILIGDPLKRVSYSRVLDGALRNIGPSLAVALGLAMRKI
;
A
#
# COMPACT_ATOMS: atom_id res chain seq x y z
N MET A 1 -4.92 -8.72 15.12
CA MET A 1 -4.58 -9.24 13.79
C MET A 1 -4.76 -8.17 12.72
N GLY A 2 -4.03 -8.29 11.61
CA GLY A 2 -4.17 -7.40 10.45
C GLY A 2 -5.07 -8.05 9.39
N VAL A 3 -6.00 -7.28 8.85
CA VAL A 3 -6.94 -7.73 7.82
C VAL A 3 -6.91 -6.75 6.65
N ASP A 4 -6.46 -7.24 5.50
CA ASP A 4 -6.40 -6.49 4.25
C ASP A 4 -7.57 -6.90 3.35
N LEU A 5 -8.48 -5.95 3.08
CA LEU A 5 -9.54 -6.11 2.10
C LEU A 5 -9.06 -5.53 0.77
N GLY A 6 -8.30 -6.35 0.04
CA GLY A 6 -7.76 -5.94 -1.26
C GLY A 6 -8.79 -5.98 -2.39
N THR A 7 -8.44 -5.42 -3.54
CA THR A 7 -9.32 -5.34 -4.72
C THR A 7 -9.59 -6.68 -5.42
N ALA A 8 -8.83 -7.72 -5.10
CA ALA A 8 -8.98 -9.05 -5.71
C ALA A 8 -9.11 -10.18 -4.66
N GLY A 9 -9.10 -9.86 -3.38
CA GLY A 9 -9.16 -10.90 -2.33
C GLY A 9 -8.93 -10.34 -0.95
N ILE A 10 -9.01 -11.22 0.06
CA ILE A 10 -8.82 -10.90 1.47
C ILE A 10 -7.52 -11.56 1.95
N LYS A 11 -6.73 -10.84 2.75
CA LYS A 11 -5.54 -11.38 3.42
C LYS A 11 -5.65 -11.11 4.91
N ILE A 12 -5.29 -12.10 5.70
CA ILE A 12 -5.25 -12.01 7.16
C ILE A 12 -3.86 -12.43 7.64
N ALA A 13 -3.32 -11.69 8.61
CA ALA A 13 -2.13 -12.07 9.36
C ALA A 13 -2.36 -11.87 10.86
N GLU A 14 -2.06 -12.89 11.66
CA GLU A 14 -2.06 -12.82 13.11
C GLU A 14 -0.63 -12.91 13.63
N LEU A 15 -0.18 -11.89 14.30
CA LEU A 15 1.16 -11.79 14.89
C LEU A 15 1.07 -11.71 16.41
N SER A 16 2.08 -12.27 17.09
CA SER A 16 2.39 -11.93 18.47
C SER A 16 3.74 -11.22 18.54
N ARG A 17 3.94 -10.39 19.56
CA ARG A 17 5.25 -9.74 19.79
C ARG A 17 6.23 -10.73 20.37
N ALA A 18 7.45 -10.75 19.83
CA ALA A 18 8.56 -11.61 20.29
C ALA A 18 9.64 -10.82 21.05
N GLY A 19 9.39 -9.53 21.32
CA GLY A 19 10.32 -8.60 21.95
C GLY A 19 10.95 -7.62 20.98
N GLY A 20 11.14 -6.38 21.42
CA GLY A 20 11.61 -5.29 20.55
C GLY A 20 10.71 -5.06 19.36
N ASP A 21 11.29 -5.01 18.16
CA ASP A 21 10.58 -4.84 16.88
C ASP A 21 10.48 -6.17 16.08
N ARG A 22 10.43 -7.30 16.79
CA ARG A 22 10.26 -8.63 16.22
C ARG A 22 8.89 -9.21 16.54
N PHE A 23 8.40 -10.03 15.63
CA PHE A 23 7.07 -10.65 15.70
C PHE A 23 7.17 -12.14 15.40
N ASP A 24 6.22 -12.92 15.95
CA ASP A 24 6.01 -14.32 15.57
C ASP A 24 4.72 -14.44 14.78
N LEU A 25 4.77 -15.08 13.63
CA LEU A 25 3.59 -15.42 12.85
C LEU A 25 2.80 -16.53 13.52
N LYS A 26 1.57 -16.25 13.89
CA LYS A 26 0.66 -17.24 14.49
C LYS A 26 -0.30 -17.83 13.48
N ASN A 27 -0.87 -16.98 12.61
CA ASN A 27 -1.76 -17.40 11.54
C ASN A 27 -1.61 -16.50 10.33
N TYR A 28 -1.90 -17.03 9.16
CA TYR A 28 -2.11 -16.24 7.94
C TYR A 28 -3.10 -16.96 7.02
N GLY A 29 -3.79 -16.19 6.20
CA GLY A 29 -4.70 -16.73 5.20
C GLY A 29 -4.95 -15.77 4.08
N ILE A 30 -5.21 -16.32 2.89
CA ILE A 30 -5.56 -15.60 1.69
C ILE A 30 -6.79 -16.25 1.06
N ILE A 31 -7.75 -15.42 0.66
CA ILE A 31 -8.80 -15.79 -0.27
C ILE A 31 -8.68 -14.86 -1.47
N ASP A 32 -8.50 -15.42 -2.65
CA ASP A 32 -8.61 -14.72 -3.92
C ASP A 32 -10.00 -14.97 -4.51
N PHE A 33 -10.66 -13.90 -4.93
CA PHE A 33 -11.98 -13.99 -5.55
C PHE A 33 -11.85 -14.21 -7.06
N SER A 34 -12.73 -15.05 -7.61
CA SER A 34 -12.78 -15.33 -9.03
C SER A 34 -13.16 -14.07 -9.84
N VAL A 35 -12.86 -14.12 -11.12
CA VAL A 35 -13.21 -13.05 -12.08
C VAL A 35 -14.69 -12.74 -12.08
N LYS A 36 -15.53 -13.76 -11.97
CA LYS A 36 -17.00 -13.62 -11.98
C LYS A 36 -17.53 -12.92 -10.73
N GLU A 37 -16.84 -13.13 -9.59
CA GLU A 37 -17.24 -12.56 -8.29
C GLU A 37 -16.74 -11.13 -8.08
N SER A 38 -15.74 -10.72 -8.84
CA SER A 38 -15.03 -9.46 -8.61
C SER A 38 -15.10 -8.51 -9.83
N ALA A 39 -16.30 -8.24 -10.33
CA ALA A 39 -16.48 -7.20 -11.35
C ALA A 39 -16.25 -5.79 -10.76
N GLY A 40 -15.26 -5.06 -11.29
CA GLY A 40 -14.92 -3.68 -10.88
C GLY A 40 -13.87 -3.59 -9.77
N MET A 41 -13.60 -2.37 -9.34
CA MET A 41 -12.57 -2.04 -8.33
C MET A 41 -13.04 -2.29 -6.88
N LYS A 42 -14.34 -2.38 -6.66
CA LYS A 42 -14.95 -2.53 -5.34
C LYS A 42 -15.70 -3.85 -5.27
N LEU A 43 -15.25 -4.72 -4.37
CA LEU A 43 -15.93 -5.99 -4.10
C LEU A 43 -17.24 -5.75 -3.34
N GLY A 44 -18.24 -6.58 -3.59
CA GLY A 44 -19.53 -6.53 -2.89
C GLY A 44 -19.37 -6.90 -1.40
N ASP A 45 -20.21 -6.30 -0.56
CA ASP A 45 -20.12 -6.47 0.89
C ASP A 45 -20.39 -7.92 1.31
N ASP A 46 -21.38 -8.57 0.71
CA ASP A 46 -21.71 -9.98 1.00
C ASP A 46 -20.56 -10.93 0.67
N LEU A 47 -19.85 -10.65 -0.43
CA LEU A 47 -18.67 -11.41 -0.83
C LEU A 47 -17.53 -11.25 0.19
N LEU A 48 -17.29 -10.00 0.65
CA LEU A 48 -16.28 -9.71 1.67
C LEU A 48 -16.64 -10.33 3.01
N ILE A 49 -17.89 -10.23 3.44
CA ILE A 49 -18.39 -10.84 4.69
C ILE A 49 -18.27 -12.36 4.63
N GLY A 50 -18.68 -12.97 3.53
CA GLY A 50 -18.59 -14.42 3.32
C GLY A 50 -17.14 -14.90 3.35
N GLY A 51 -16.24 -14.23 2.61
CA GLY A 51 -14.82 -14.53 2.58
C GLY A 51 -14.13 -14.37 3.94
N LEU A 52 -14.46 -13.31 4.68
CA LEU A 52 -13.96 -13.12 6.04
C LEU A 52 -14.40 -14.25 6.96
N LYS A 53 -15.69 -14.62 6.95
CA LYS A 53 -16.22 -15.73 7.77
C LYS A 53 -15.53 -17.05 7.44
N ASP A 54 -15.34 -17.36 6.15
CA ASP A 54 -14.65 -18.58 5.72
C ASP A 54 -13.19 -18.60 6.22
N LEU A 55 -12.45 -17.50 6.05
CA LEU A 55 -11.10 -17.40 6.59
C LEU A 55 -11.05 -17.57 8.11
N LEU A 56 -11.97 -16.95 8.85
CA LEU A 56 -12.00 -17.05 10.31
C LEU A 56 -12.31 -18.45 10.80
N ILE A 57 -13.20 -19.19 10.12
CA ILE A 57 -13.50 -20.60 10.42
C ILE A 57 -12.26 -21.47 10.20
N ARG A 58 -11.52 -21.26 9.13
CA ARG A 58 -10.31 -22.04 8.80
C ARG A 58 -9.13 -21.70 9.71
N LEU A 59 -8.90 -20.41 9.95
CA LEU A 59 -7.74 -19.93 10.71
C LEU A 59 -7.90 -20.08 12.21
N LYS A 60 -9.12 -19.99 12.74
CA LYS A 60 -9.44 -20.01 14.18
C LYS A 60 -8.52 -19.05 14.96
N PRO A 61 -8.47 -17.76 14.62
CA PRO A 61 -7.56 -16.82 15.25
C PRO A 61 -7.85 -16.69 16.74
N LYS A 62 -6.81 -16.39 17.53
CA LYS A 62 -6.94 -16.21 18.99
C LYS A 62 -7.63 -14.92 19.39
N THR A 63 -7.70 -13.96 18.49
CA THR A 63 -8.33 -12.66 18.74
C THR A 63 -9.40 -12.35 17.70
N LYS A 64 -10.44 -11.63 18.14
CA LYS A 64 -11.43 -11.02 17.25
C LYS A 64 -11.12 -9.55 16.96
N ASP A 65 -10.10 -8.99 17.59
CA ASP A 65 -9.68 -7.61 17.40
C ASP A 65 -8.83 -7.48 16.13
N ALA A 66 -9.25 -6.61 15.23
CA ALA A 66 -8.64 -6.43 13.93
C ALA A 66 -8.20 -4.98 13.70
N VAL A 67 -7.07 -4.82 13.03
CA VAL A 67 -6.70 -3.60 12.30
C VAL A 67 -6.98 -3.86 10.83
N ALA A 68 -7.77 -3.01 10.21
CA ALA A 68 -8.18 -3.15 8.82
C ALA A 68 -7.46 -2.13 7.95
N SER A 69 -7.11 -2.52 6.70
CA SER A 69 -6.71 -1.56 5.67
C SER A 69 -7.92 -0.90 5.05
N ILE A 70 -7.76 0.36 4.67
CA ILE A 70 -8.61 0.99 3.68
C ILE A 70 -7.77 1.33 2.45
N SER A 71 -8.30 1.05 1.27
CA SER A 71 -7.58 1.28 0.02
C SER A 71 -7.28 2.75 -0.19
N SER A 72 -6.05 3.04 -0.61
CA SER A 72 -5.62 4.39 -1.01
C SER A 72 -6.46 4.97 -2.15
N PHE A 73 -7.15 4.13 -2.91
CA PHE A 73 -8.11 4.54 -3.95
C PHE A 73 -9.37 5.21 -3.39
N LEU A 74 -9.76 4.85 -2.16
CA LEU A 74 -10.96 5.34 -1.48
C LEU A 74 -10.68 6.48 -0.50
N THR A 75 -9.43 6.95 -0.45
CA THR A 75 -8.97 7.89 0.56
C THR A 75 -8.19 9.03 -0.07
N PHE A 76 -8.10 10.13 0.67
CA PHE A 76 -7.23 11.26 0.32
C PHE A 76 -6.11 11.32 1.34
N ALA A 77 -4.86 11.31 0.88
CA ALA A 77 -3.70 11.50 1.73
C ALA A 77 -2.74 12.48 1.08
N THR A 78 -2.20 13.38 1.88
CA THR A 78 -1.21 14.37 1.42
C THR A 78 -0.37 14.87 2.57
N VAL A 79 0.78 15.46 2.24
CA VAL A 79 1.61 16.20 3.20
C VAL A 79 1.45 17.69 2.93
N ILE A 80 1.11 18.45 3.94
CA ILE A 80 1.02 19.90 3.90
C ILE A 80 2.10 20.52 4.76
N GLU A 81 2.54 21.71 4.38
CA GLU A 81 3.45 22.55 5.16
C GLU A 81 2.65 23.71 5.76
N MET A 82 2.82 23.97 7.06
CA MET A 82 2.18 25.10 7.74
C MET A 82 3.09 25.63 8.85
N PRO A 83 2.89 26.90 9.30
CA PRO A 83 3.64 27.44 10.42
C PRO A 83 3.50 26.57 11.67
N TYR A 84 4.57 26.48 12.45
CA TYR A 84 4.53 25.79 13.76
C TYR A 84 3.58 26.51 14.70
N LEU A 85 2.60 25.79 15.19
CA LEU A 85 1.60 26.24 16.16
C LEU A 85 1.59 25.27 17.33
N SER A 86 0.99 25.67 18.44
CA SER A 86 0.71 24.71 19.51
C SER A 86 -0.18 23.56 18.97
N GLU A 87 -0.06 22.37 19.55
CA GLU A 87 -0.88 21.21 19.11
C GLU A 87 -2.39 21.54 19.15
N LYS A 88 -2.82 22.31 20.14
CA LYS A 88 -4.21 22.79 20.26
C LYS A 88 -4.62 23.71 19.10
N ASP A 89 -3.72 24.58 18.66
CA ASP A 89 -3.99 25.52 17.57
C ASP A 89 -3.83 24.85 16.20
N LEU A 90 -2.90 23.88 16.07
CA LEU A 90 -2.83 23.00 14.91
C LEU A 90 -4.14 22.25 14.71
N GLY A 91 -4.71 21.66 15.77
CA GLY A 91 -5.99 20.95 15.71
C GLY A 91 -7.15 21.83 15.21
N LYS A 92 -7.08 23.15 15.41
CA LYS A 92 -8.08 24.10 14.87
C LYS A 92 -7.74 24.55 13.44
N ALA A 93 -6.47 24.76 13.15
CA ALA A 93 -6.01 25.29 11.83
C ALA A 93 -6.07 24.22 10.74
N ILE A 94 -5.70 22.97 11.04
CA ILE A 94 -5.62 21.87 10.08
C ILE A 94 -6.93 21.66 9.33
N PRO A 95 -8.13 21.63 9.93
CA PRO A 95 -9.38 21.49 9.17
C PRO A 95 -9.60 22.61 8.14
N PHE A 96 -9.19 23.83 8.42
CA PHE A 96 -9.30 24.92 7.44
C PHE A 96 -8.31 24.73 6.28
N GLU A 97 -7.08 24.35 6.58
CA GLU A 97 -6.06 24.10 5.58
C GLU A 97 -6.41 22.88 4.70
N ALA A 98 -6.91 21.82 5.32
CA ALA A 98 -7.31 20.57 4.66
C ALA A 98 -8.35 20.78 3.54
N ARG A 99 -9.22 21.80 3.65
CA ARG A 99 -10.21 22.12 2.60
C ARG A 99 -9.60 22.43 1.23
N LYS A 100 -8.35 22.85 1.18
CA LYS A 100 -7.65 23.14 -0.08
C LYS A 100 -7.24 21.87 -0.84
N TYR A 101 -7.15 20.76 -0.14
CA TYR A 101 -6.58 19.51 -0.67
C TYR A 101 -7.62 18.39 -0.79
N ILE A 102 -8.65 18.40 0.09
CA ILE A 102 -9.68 17.36 0.13
C ILE A 102 -10.84 17.78 -0.78
N PRO A 103 -11.14 17.02 -1.85
CA PRO A 103 -12.19 17.39 -2.82
C PRO A 103 -13.62 17.13 -2.32
N LEU A 104 -13.78 16.71 -1.06
CA LEU A 104 -15.08 16.47 -0.42
C LEU A 104 -15.29 17.46 0.72
N PRO A 105 -16.57 17.78 1.07
CA PRO A 105 -16.88 18.54 2.26
C PRO A 105 -16.34 17.86 3.52
N LEU A 106 -15.72 18.61 4.42
CA LEU A 106 -15.19 18.05 5.68
C LEU A 106 -16.26 17.37 6.55
N SER A 107 -17.52 17.77 6.40
CA SER A 107 -18.66 17.12 7.05
C SER A 107 -18.88 15.67 6.58
N GLU A 108 -18.39 15.30 5.39
CA GLU A 108 -18.58 13.99 4.77
C GLU A 108 -17.36 13.06 4.94
N VAL A 109 -16.27 13.55 5.55
CA VAL A 109 -15.06 12.77 5.77
C VAL A 109 -14.72 12.62 7.24
N VAL A 110 -14.03 11.55 7.57
CA VAL A 110 -13.23 11.39 8.78
C VAL A 110 -11.85 11.91 8.46
N LEU A 111 -11.42 12.98 9.11
CA LEU A 111 -10.09 13.58 8.95
C LEU A 111 -9.21 13.13 10.10
N ASP A 112 -8.02 12.65 9.78
CA ASP A 112 -6.94 12.36 10.73
C ASP A 112 -5.65 13.01 10.26
N TRP A 113 -4.73 13.30 11.19
CA TRP A 113 -3.48 13.96 10.87
C TRP A 113 -2.37 13.64 11.87
N SER A 114 -1.13 13.77 11.41
CA SER A 114 0.04 13.65 12.27
C SER A 114 1.15 14.60 11.82
N ILE A 115 1.90 15.13 12.80
CA ILE A 115 3.12 15.88 12.51
C ILE A 115 4.20 14.86 12.13
N ILE A 116 4.82 15.05 10.95
CA ILE A 116 5.84 14.14 10.44
C ILE A 116 7.23 14.76 10.45
N ASN A 117 7.33 16.08 10.46
CA ASN A 117 8.61 16.78 10.52
C ASN A 117 8.42 18.21 11.07
N VAL A 118 9.41 18.69 11.80
CA VAL A 118 9.51 20.10 12.21
C VAL A 118 10.79 20.66 11.59
N ARG A 119 10.63 21.65 10.69
CA ARG A 119 11.77 22.31 10.05
C ARG A 119 12.15 23.56 10.85
N GLU A 120 13.35 23.57 11.41
CA GLU A 120 13.90 24.78 12.01
C GLU A 120 14.17 25.82 10.93
N ALA A 121 13.99 27.10 11.25
CA ALA A 121 14.17 28.24 10.34
C ALA A 121 15.61 28.39 9.79
N SER A 122 16.59 27.67 10.34
CA SER A 122 18.02 27.79 10.04
C SER A 122 18.54 27.04 8.81
N GLN A 123 17.69 26.36 8.04
CA GLN A 123 18.13 25.59 6.85
C GLN A 123 18.13 26.39 5.52
N TYR A 124 17.83 27.67 5.54
CA TYR A 124 18.03 28.55 4.38
C TYR A 124 19.34 29.30 4.58
N GLY A 125 20.31 29.00 3.69
CA GLY A 125 21.69 29.49 3.73
C GLY A 125 21.82 31.02 3.96
N ASP A 126 22.92 31.38 4.63
CA ASP A 126 23.39 32.74 4.86
C ASP A 126 23.51 33.56 3.58
N ASN A 127 22.43 34.20 3.16
CA ASN A 127 22.53 35.40 2.33
C ASN A 127 21.25 36.23 2.42
N PHE A 128 21.36 37.29 3.22
CA PHE A 128 20.52 38.50 3.16
C PHE A 128 19.00 38.32 3.16
N VAL A 129 18.38 38.27 4.35
CA VAL A 129 17.20 39.09 4.64
C VAL A 129 17.05 39.18 6.17
N SER A 130 16.72 40.39 6.66
CA SER A 130 16.42 40.78 8.03
C SER A 130 15.78 39.65 8.86
N LYS A 131 16.25 39.50 10.10
CA LYS A 131 15.61 38.69 11.18
C LYS A 131 14.16 39.16 11.42
N SER A 132 13.26 38.86 10.49
CA SER A 132 11.85 38.72 10.79
C SER A 132 11.66 37.29 11.33
N GLU A 133 11.07 37.16 12.50
CA GLU A 133 10.73 35.94 13.21
C GLU A 133 9.90 34.99 12.30
N GLN A 134 10.56 34.28 11.40
CA GLN A 134 9.89 33.20 10.68
C GLN A 134 9.74 32.02 11.64
N LEU A 135 8.52 31.81 12.09
CA LEU A 135 8.16 30.61 12.85
C LEU A 135 8.63 29.38 12.08
N PRO A 136 9.19 28.38 12.75
CA PRO A 136 9.54 27.11 12.11
C PRO A 136 8.30 26.52 11.41
N ASN A 137 8.49 25.87 10.28
CA ASN A 137 7.40 25.17 9.58
C ASN A 137 7.30 23.73 10.05
N VAL A 138 6.09 23.22 10.08
CA VAL A 138 5.83 21.78 10.29
C VAL A 138 5.29 21.16 9.02
N GLU A 139 5.70 19.94 8.78
CA GLU A 139 5.08 19.06 7.79
C GLU A 139 4.03 18.19 8.50
N VAL A 140 2.81 18.25 8.03
CA VAL A 140 1.68 17.49 8.58
C VAL A 140 1.17 16.52 7.51
N PHE A 141 1.16 15.24 7.86
CA PHE A 141 0.49 14.23 7.05
C PHE A 141 -1.02 14.30 7.35
N LEU A 142 -1.82 14.47 6.31
CA LEU A 142 -3.28 14.48 6.37
C LEU A 142 -3.80 13.21 5.72
N ALA A 143 -4.81 12.61 6.35
CA ALA A 143 -5.59 11.51 5.80
C ALA A 143 -7.08 11.83 5.94
N ALA A 144 -7.83 11.63 4.87
CA ALA A 144 -9.28 11.80 4.88
C ALA A 144 -9.97 10.60 4.23
N VAL A 145 -10.93 10.04 4.96
CA VAL A 145 -11.71 8.87 4.55
C VAL A 145 -13.18 9.28 4.47
N PRO A 146 -13.90 9.02 3.36
CA PRO A 146 -15.34 9.23 3.31
C PRO A 146 -16.06 8.49 4.44
N LYS A 147 -16.96 9.16 5.16
CA LYS A 147 -17.67 8.58 6.31
C LYS A 147 -18.45 7.32 5.94
N ASN A 148 -19.09 7.32 4.78
CA ASN A 148 -19.82 6.16 4.27
C ASN A 148 -18.90 4.94 4.07
N GLU A 149 -17.65 5.13 3.61
CA GLU A 149 -16.69 4.03 3.49
C GLU A 149 -16.22 3.54 4.86
N ALA A 150 -15.92 4.45 5.79
CA ALA A 150 -15.55 4.06 7.15
C ALA A 150 -16.68 3.25 7.85
N GLU A 151 -17.95 3.67 7.70
CA GLU A 151 -19.10 2.94 8.20
C GLU A 151 -19.29 1.60 7.49
N ARG A 152 -19.12 1.56 6.17
CA ARG A 152 -19.19 0.33 5.38
C ARG A 152 -18.19 -0.71 5.90
N TYR A 153 -16.93 -0.32 6.09
CA TYR A 153 -15.91 -1.23 6.64
C TYR A 153 -16.28 -1.73 8.02
N LYS A 154 -16.74 -0.82 8.91
CA LYS A 154 -17.21 -1.19 10.25
C LYS A 154 -18.31 -2.25 10.19
N ASN A 155 -19.29 -2.08 9.30
CA ASN A 155 -20.41 -3.01 9.14
C ASN A 155 -19.96 -4.37 8.60
N ILE A 156 -19.05 -4.41 7.61
CA ILE A 156 -18.48 -5.65 7.07
C ILE A 156 -17.80 -6.45 8.18
N PHE A 157 -16.93 -5.81 8.96
CA PHE A 157 -16.19 -6.48 10.03
C PHE A 157 -17.11 -6.96 11.15
N LEU A 158 -18.05 -6.13 11.58
CA LEU A 158 -19.04 -6.51 12.60
C LEU A 158 -19.89 -7.71 12.15
N SER A 159 -20.34 -7.70 10.89
CA SER A 159 -21.09 -8.81 10.28
C SER A 159 -20.28 -10.09 10.16
N ALA A 160 -18.96 -9.98 10.04
CA ALA A 160 -18.05 -11.12 10.05
C ALA A 160 -17.66 -11.58 11.47
N GLY A 161 -18.11 -10.88 12.52
CA GLY A 161 -17.80 -11.21 13.92
C GLY A 161 -16.47 -10.68 14.42
N LEU A 162 -15.95 -9.64 13.79
CA LEU A 162 -14.68 -8.96 14.13
C LEU A 162 -14.93 -7.58 14.72
N ASN A 163 -14.02 -7.15 15.61
CA ASN A 163 -14.00 -5.83 16.20
C ASN A 163 -12.90 -5.00 15.53
N ILE A 164 -13.25 -3.96 14.78
CA ILE A 164 -12.23 -3.01 14.26
C ILE A 164 -11.71 -2.17 15.41
N LYS A 165 -10.40 -2.25 15.66
CA LYS A 165 -9.68 -1.38 16.60
C LYS A 165 -9.10 -0.15 15.91
N ALA A 166 -8.72 -0.29 14.65
CA ALA A 166 -8.28 0.81 13.81
C ALA A 166 -8.54 0.51 12.34
N LEU A 167 -8.86 1.56 11.58
CA LEU A 167 -8.86 1.58 10.14
C LEU A 167 -7.65 2.39 9.70
N GLU A 168 -6.78 1.82 8.86
CA GLU A 168 -5.51 2.42 8.49
C GLU A 168 -5.33 2.42 6.97
N LEU A 169 -4.68 3.45 6.43
CA LEU A 169 -4.33 3.49 5.01
C LEU A 169 -3.39 2.32 4.67
N GLU A 170 -3.68 1.60 3.59
CA GLU A 170 -2.87 0.46 3.14
C GLU A 170 -1.39 0.81 2.96
N ASN A 171 -1.09 2.02 2.45
CA ASN A 171 0.29 2.47 2.23
C ASN A 171 1.09 2.62 3.52
N ILE A 172 0.46 3.05 4.62
CA ILE A 172 1.12 3.17 5.94
C ILE A 172 1.48 1.78 6.48
N ALA A 173 0.54 0.84 6.38
CA ALA A 173 0.78 -0.54 6.78
C ALA A 173 1.88 -1.18 5.93
N LEU A 174 1.84 -0.96 4.60
CA LEU A 174 2.83 -1.44 3.65
C LEU A 174 4.23 -0.91 3.96
N SER A 175 4.35 0.40 4.21
CA SER A 175 5.60 1.04 4.60
C SER A 175 6.17 0.43 5.88
N ARG A 176 5.33 0.25 6.90
CA ARG A 176 5.73 -0.38 8.16
C ARG A 176 6.29 -1.79 7.96
N ALA A 177 5.66 -2.60 7.09
CA ALA A 177 6.10 -3.97 6.84
C ALA A 177 7.41 -4.06 6.06
N LEU A 178 7.66 -3.14 5.13
CA LEU A 178 8.73 -3.26 4.13
C LEU A 178 9.97 -2.44 4.45
N ILE A 179 9.82 -1.28 5.09
CA ILE A 179 10.90 -0.31 5.26
C ILE A 179 11.63 -0.50 6.60
N GLY A 180 10.87 -0.79 7.67
CA GLY A 180 11.42 -0.79 9.02
C GLY A 180 11.98 0.58 9.39
N ASP A 181 13.25 0.62 9.82
CA ASP A 181 13.94 1.83 10.27
C ASP A 181 14.71 2.56 9.14
N ASP A 182 14.53 2.15 7.88
CA ASP A 182 15.20 2.79 6.74
C ASP A 182 14.56 4.16 6.44
N LEU A 183 15.30 5.22 6.69
CA LEU A 183 14.87 6.60 6.45
C LEU A 183 15.29 7.16 5.10
N SER A 184 16.00 6.37 4.27
CA SER A 184 16.45 6.80 2.95
C SER A 184 15.26 6.99 1.99
N PRO A 185 15.35 7.95 1.06
CA PRO A 185 14.34 8.12 0.02
C PRO A 185 14.25 6.86 -0.86
N LEU A 186 13.06 6.29 -0.98
CA LEU A 186 12.78 5.12 -1.79
C LEU A 186 11.39 5.19 -2.41
N ALA A 187 11.13 4.37 -3.42
CA ALA A 187 9.78 4.18 -3.93
C ALA A 187 9.29 2.75 -3.65
N ILE A 188 7.98 2.61 -3.46
CA ILE A 188 7.30 1.31 -3.40
C ILE A 188 6.35 1.25 -4.58
N ILE A 189 6.41 0.17 -5.35
CA ILE A 189 5.42 -0.17 -6.37
C ILE A 189 4.65 -1.37 -5.85
N ASN A 190 3.42 -1.15 -5.37
CA ASN A 190 2.51 -2.20 -4.95
C ASN A 190 1.67 -2.64 -6.15
N PHE A 191 2.11 -3.69 -6.83
CA PHE A 191 1.44 -4.23 -8.01
C PHE A 191 0.43 -5.30 -7.59
N GLY A 192 -0.81 -4.85 -7.38
CA GLY A 192 -1.91 -5.66 -6.89
C GLY A 192 -2.69 -6.41 -7.97
N GLY A 193 -3.87 -6.91 -7.57
CA GLY A 193 -4.73 -7.67 -8.48
C GLY A 193 -5.44 -6.81 -9.52
N ARG A 194 -6.02 -5.67 -9.10
CA ARG A 194 -6.76 -4.74 -9.98
C ARG A 194 -6.19 -3.33 -10.02
N SER A 195 -5.29 -3.02 -9.12
CA SER A 195 -4.68 -1.70 -9.03
C SER A 195 -3.20 -1.80 -8.76
N THR A 196 -2.49 -0.74 -9.13
CA THR A 196 -1.09 -0.53 -8.79
C THR A 196 -0.95 0.81 -8.08
N SER A 197 -0.30 0.80 -6.93
CA SER A 197 0.05 2.02 -6.19
C SER A 197 1.54 2.29 -6.34
N ILE A 198 1.88 3.54 -6.66
CA ILE A 198 3.27 4.04 -6.71
C ILE A 198 3.42 5.04 -5.58
N ILE A 199 4.28 4.72 -4.63
CA ILE A 199 4.42 5.45 -3.37
C ILE A 199 5.87 5.91 -3.23
N VAL A 200 6.09 7.17 -2.94
CA VAL A 200 7.41 7.71 -2.58
C VAL A 200 7.46 7.90 -1.08
N ILE A 201 8.45 7.29 -0.45
CA ILE A 201 8.74 7.39 0.97
C ILE A 201 10.04 8.15 1.15
N ASP A 202 10.05 9.11 2.05
CA ASP A 202 11.25 9.85 2.45
C ASP A 202 11.20 10.14 3.95
N LYS A 203 12.30 9.86 4.66
CA LYS A 203 12.39 9.93 6.12
C LYS A 203 11.34 9.08 6.84
N GLY A 204 11.00 7.93 6.26
CA GLY A 204 10.02 6.99 6.82
C GLY A 204 8.54 7.37 6.58
N PHE A 205 8.25 8.47 5.90
CA PHE A 205 6.89 8.96 5.67
C PHE A 205 6.51 8.96 4.20
N GLU A 206 5.24 8.64 3.91
CA GLU A 206 4.67 8.81 2.58
C GLU A 206 4.69 10.29 2.19
N ARG A 207 5.28 10.59 1.03
CA ARG A 207 5.37 11.94 0.46
C ARG A 207 4.46 12.12 -0.74
N VAL A 208 4.38 11.09 -1.55
CA VAL A 208 3.55 11.05 -2.76
C VAL A 208 2.98 9.66 -2.91
N SER A 209 1.70 9.58 -3.25
CA SER A 209 1.05 8.35 -3.67
C SER A 209 0.27 8.58 -4.96
N ARG A 210 0.33 7.62 -5.87
CA ARG A 210 -0.44 7.58 -7.11
C ARG A 210 -1.01 6.19 -7.30
N ASN A 211 -2.30 6.12 -7.61
CA ASN A 211 -3.01 4.87 -7.76
C ASN A 211 -3.54 4.76 -9.20
N TYR A 212 -3.40 3.59 -9.79
CA TYR A 212 -3.78 3.27 -11.17
C TYR A 212 -4.65 2.03 -11.19
N GLU A 213 -5.74 2.08 -11.96
CA GLU A 213 -6.65 0.94 -12.18
C GLU A 213 -6.06 -0.04 -13.20
N LEU A 214 -4.84 -0.49 -12.93
CA LEU A 214 -4.12 -1.48 -13.70
C LEU A 214 -3.42 -2.44 -12.74
N GLY A 215 -3.74 -3.73 -12.86
CA GLY A 215 -3.19 -4.79 -12.02
C GLY A 215 -3.09 -6.12 -12.78
N GLY A 216 -2.84 -7.18 -12.02
CA GLY A 216 -2.69 -8.53 -12.57
C GLY A 216 -3.90 -9.03 -13.35
N PHE A 217 -5.10 -8.56 -12.99
CA PHE A 217 -6.34 -8.93 -13.69
C PHE A 217 -6.34 -8.45 -15.14
N GLU A 218 -5.99 -7.19 -15.40
CA GLU A 218 -5.95 -6.66 -16.76
C GLU A 218 -4.85 -7.34 -17.59
N ILE A 219 -3.72 -7.68 -16.98
CA ILE A 219 -2.68 -8.48 -17.64
C ILE A 219 -3.23 -9.83 -18.06
N THR A 220 -3.89 -10.56 -17.15
CA THR A 220 -4.45 -11.89 -17.44
C THR A 220 -5.53 -11.82 -18.50
N LYS A 221 -6.42 -10.82 -18.42
CA LYS A 221 -7.49 -10.60 -19.41
C LYS A 221 -6.94 -10.32 -20.80
N THR A 222 -5.93 -9.45 -20.89
CA THR A 222 -5.27 -9.12 -22.16
C THR A 222 -4.57 -10.35 -22.74
N LEU A 223 -3.89 -11.13 -21.90
CA LEU A 223 -3.23 -12.37 -22.31
C LEU A 223 -4.25 -13.40 -22.83
N ALA A 224 -5.36 -13.60 -22.10
CA ALA A 224 -6.43 -14.50 -22.49
C ALA A 224 -6.98 -14.15 -23.87
N ALA A 225 -7.24 -12.86 -24.12
CA ALA A 225 -7.74 -12.36 -25.39
C ALA A 225 -6.70 -12.52 -26.52
N ALA A 226 -5.43 -12.18 -26.26
CA ALA A 226 -4.38 -12.23 -27.27
C ALA A 226 -4.04 -13.67 -27.71
N LEU A 227 -4.10 -14.64 -26.79
CA LEU A 227 -3.82 -16.05 -27.08
C LEU A 227 -5.06 -16.88 -27.41
N GLY A 228 -6.27 -16.32 -27.31
CA GLY A 228 -7.54 -17.04 -27.55
C GLY A 228 -7.77 -18.18 -26.55
N ILE A 229 -7.35 -18.01 -25.28
CA ILE A 229 -7.45 -19.03 -24.21
C ILE A 229 -8.35 -18.55 -23.06
N GLY A 230 -8.78 -19.50 -22.22
CA GLY A 230 -9.54 -19.15 -21.02
C GLY A 230 -8.73 -18.36 -20.01
N PHE A 231 -9.43 -17.57 -19.15
CA PHE A 231 -8.79 -16.70 -18.15
C PHE A 231 -7.93 -17.50 -17.15
N GLU A 232 -8.42 -18.64 -16.67
CA GLU A 232 -7.69 -19.48 -15.72
C GLU A 232 -6.35 -19.96 -16.32
N ARG A 233 -6.38 -20.37 -17.60
CA ARG A 233 -5.18 -20.80 -18.31
C ARG A 233 -4.21 -19.64 -18.55
N ALA A 234 -4.70 -18.45 -18.84
CA ALA A 234 -3.89 -17.25 -18.96
C ALA A 234 -3.25 -16.86 -17.62
N GLU A 235 -3.98 -17.01 -16.50
CA GLU A 235 -3.45 -16.75 -15.16
C GLU A 235 -2.32 -17.74 -14.78
N GLU A 236 -2.48 -19.02 -15.12
CA GLU A 236 -1.43 -20.04 -14.95
C GLU A 236 -0.17 -19.66 -15.75
N LEU A 237 -0.31 -19.33 -17.02
CA LEU A 237 0.79 -18.92 -17.88
C LEU A 237 1.49 -17.67 -17.35
N LYS A 238 0.71 -16.66 -16.92
CA LYS A 238 1.26 -15.44 -16.31
C LYS A 238 2.13 -15.75 -15.10
N LYS A 239 1.70 -16.65 -14.23
CA LYS A 239 2.43 -17.06 -13.02
C LYS A 239 3.66 -17.91 -13.33
N ALA A 240 3.56 -18.80 -14.35
CA ALA A 240 4.63 -19.71 -14.68
C ALA A 240 5.73 -19.09 -15.54
N GLU A 241 5.36 -18.33 -16.56
CA GLU A 241 6.27 -17.83 -17.58
C GLU A 241 6.56 -16.33 -17.42
N GLY A 242 5.55 -15.53 -17.14
CA GLY A 242 5.68 -14.07 -17.06
C GLY A 242 6.34 -13.47 -18.29
N LEU A 243 7.16 -12.47 -18.11
CA LEU A 243 7.91 -11.81 -19.20
C LEU A 243 9.09 -12.63 -19.72
N LYS A 244 9.38 -13.79 -19.13
CA LYS A 244 10.40 -14.75 -19.61
C LYS A 244 9.82 -15.79 -20.58
N GLY A 245 8.51 -15.78 -20.77
CA GLY A 245 7.81 -16.69 -21.67
C GLY A 245 8.01 -16.41 -23.15
N SER A 246 7.09 -16.93 -23.96
CA SER A 246 7.12 -16.74 -25.42
C SER A 246 7.05 -15.25 -25.81
N SER A 247 7.55 -14.92 -27.02
CA SER A 247 7.46 -13.55 -27.55
C SER A 247 6.02 -13.04 -27.61
N SER A 248 5.07 -13.90 -27.96
CA SER A 248 3.65 -13.57 -28.01
C SER A 248 3.06 -13.19 -26.63
N PHE A 249 3.51 -13.83 -25.55
CA PHE A 249 3.16 -13.41 -24.20
C PHE A 249 3.71 -12.02 -23.91
N ALA A 250 5.02 -11.84 -24.09
CA ALA A 250 5.68 -10.57 -23.82
C ALA A 250 5.07 -9.42 -24.65
N GLU A 251 4.84 -9.64 -25.94
CA GLU A 251 4.21 -8.67 -26.85
C GLU A 251 2.81 -8.25 -26.39
N ALA A 252 2.02 -9.21 -25.90
CA ALA A 252 0.65 -8.93 -25.44
C ALA A 252 0.60 -8.06 -24.17
N VAL A 253 1.49 -8.30 -23.19
CA VAL A 253 1.37 -7.68 -21.87
C VAL A 253 2.35 -6.53 -21.62
N THR A 254 3.44 -6.43 -22.38
CA THR A 254 4.44 -5.36 -22.22
C THR A 254 3.84 -3.95 -22.28
N PRO A 255 2.89 -3.62 -23.19
CA PRO A 255 2.30 -2.28 -23.21
C PRO A 255 1.61 -1.89 -21.91
N LEU A 256 0.95 -2.84 -21.22
CA LEU A 256 0.32 -2.57 -19.93
C LEU A 256 1.37 -2.33 -18.83
N ILE A 257 2.44 -3.10 -18.84
CA ILE A 257 3.53 -2.93 -17.87
C ILE A 257 4.27 -1.62 -18.13
N ASP A 258 4.49 -1.25 -19.40
CA ASP A 258 5.11 0.03 -19.79
C ASP A 258 4.31 1.24 -19.31
N MET A 259 2.98 1.15 -19.23
CA MET A 259 2.16 2.21 -18.61
C MET A 259 2.54 2.42 -17.13
N ILE A 260 2.67 1.32 -16.36
CA ILE A 260 3.09 1.42 -14.95
C ILE A 260 4.53 1.93 -14.82
N VAL A 261 5.42 1.47 -15.69
CA VAL A 261 6.82 1.96 -15.73
C VAL A 261 6.86 3.46 -16.01
N PHE A 262 6.08 3.94 -16.98
CA PHE A 262 6.01 5.36 -17.32
C PHE A 262 5.53 6.20 -16.14
N GLU A 263 4.44 5.78 -15.49
CA GLU A 263 3.89 6.49 -14.34
C GLU A 263 4.82 6.44 -13.12
N ALA A 264 5.53 5.33 -12.90
CA ALA A 264 6.54 5.22 -11.87
C ALA A 264 7.70 6.19 -12.12
N ARG A 265 8.22 6.21 -13.36
CA ARG A 265 9.28 7.14 -13.76
C ARG A 265 8.88 8.59 -13.55
N LYS A 266 7.68 8.97 -14.00
CA LYS A 266 7.12 10.32 -13.86
C LYS A 266 6.97 10.72 -12.39
N THR A 267 6.40 9.84 -11.56
CA THR A 267 6.18 10.11 -10.13
C THR A 267 7.51 10.30 -9.40
N ILE A 268 8.48 9.41 -9.68
CA ILE A 268 9.82 9.46 -9.08
C ILE A 268 10.57 10.72 -9.54
N ALA A 269 10.61 11.00 -10.83
CA ALA A 269 11.30 12.15 -11.38
C ALA A 269 10.77 13.48 -10.84
N ASN A 270 9.44 13.64 -10.77
CA ASN A 270 8.81 14.83 -10.20
C ASN A 270 9.20 15.04 -8.72
N TYR A 271 9.27 13.96 -7.94
CA TYR A 271 9.69 14.05 -6.55
C TYR A 271 11.18 14.41 -6.44
N GLU A 272 12.06 13.72 -7.19
CA GLU A 272 13.50 13.98 -7.22
C GLU A 272 13.80 15.44 -7.60
N GLU A 273 13.09 15.97 -8.59
CA GLU A 273 13.24 17.36 -9.02
C GLU A 273 12.76 18.36 -7.96
N SER A 274 11.57 18.13 -7.38
CA SER A 274 10.97 19.06 -6.41
C SER A 274 11.72 19.11 -5.08
N LYS A 275 12.27 17.97 -4.61
CA LYS A 275 12.96 17.87 -3.31
C LYS A 275 14.49 17.85 -3.43
N LYS A 276 15.04 17.94 -4.65
CA LYS A 276 16.50 17.89 -4.94
C LYS A 276 17.16 16.67 -4.29
N THR A 277 16.48 15.54 -4.27
CA THR A 277 16.92 14.27 -3.69
C THR A 277 16.89 13.17 -4.74
N LYS A 278 17.57 12.04 -4.49
CA LYS A 278 17.57 10.89 -5.39
C LYS A 278 16.93 9.69 -4.73
N ILE A 279 16.09 9.00 -5.48
CA ILE A 279 15.54 7.70 -5.12
C ILE A 279 16.43 6.63 -5.75
N ALA A 280 17.24 5.96 -4.91
CA ALA A 280 18.22 4.98 -5.38
C ALA A 280 17.59 3.61 -5.64
N LYS A 281 16.59 3.21 -4.84
CA LYS A 281 15.98 1.88 -4.87
C LYS A 281 14.46 1.93 -4.93
N ILE A 282 13.89 0.89 -5.52
CA ILE A 282 12.45 0.69 -5.62
C ILE A 282 12.12 -0.68 -5.02
N ILE A 283 11.13 -0.73 -4.13
CA ILE A 283 10.59 -1.98 -3.59
C ILE A 283 9.36 -2.36 -4.41
N LEU A 284 9.43 -3.49 -5.09
CA LEU A 284 8.31 -4.08 -5.82
C LEU A 284 7.59 -5.08 -4.92
N THR A 285 6.30 -4.92 -4.72
CA THR A 285 5.47 -5.75 -3.84
C THR A 285 4.07 -5.96 -4.42
N GLY A 286 3.19 -6.64 -3.68
CA GLY A 286 1.88 -7.03 -4.16
C GLY A 286 1.89 -8.39 -4.88
N GLY A 287 0.71 -8.88 -5.23
CA GLY A 287 0.54 -10.24 -5.79
C GLY A 287 1.23 -10.47 -7.13
N GLN A 288 1.55 -9.41 -7.88
CA GLN A 288 2.23 -9.52 -9.18
C GLN A 288 3.75 -9.41 -9.09
N SER A 289 4.31 -9.04 -7.94
CA SER A 289 5.75 -8.76 -7.79
C SER A 289 6.65 -9.95 -8.11
N ASN A 290 6.15 -11.18 -7.97
CA ASN A 290 6.87 -12.41 -8.27
C ASN A 290 6.65 -12.92 -9.70
N MET A 291 5.96 -12.16 -10.57
CA MET A 291 5.82 -12.54 -11.99
C MET A 291 7.21 -12.65 -12.63
N PRO A 292 7.54 -13.81 -13.26
CA PRO A 292 8.87 -14.01 -13.83
C PRO A 292 9.27 -12.90 -14.81
N GLY A 293 10.48 -12.37 -14.67
CA GLY A 293 11.02 -11.31 -15.52
C GLY A 293 10.58 -9.89 -15.17
N LEU A 294 9.58 -9.71 -14.30
CA LEU A 294 9.04 -8.39 -13.98
C LEU A 294 10.06 -7.49 -13.28
N LYS A 295 10.77 -8.03 -12.28
CA LYS A 295 11.81 -7.30 -11.54
C LYS A 295 12.89 -6.77 -12.47
N GLU A 296 13.42 -7.65 -13.31
CA GLU A 296 14.46 -7.32 -14.28
C GLU A 296 13.98 -6.26 -15.28
N TYR A 297 12.75 -6.41 -15.76
CA TYR A 297 12.12 -5.45 -16.67
C TYR A 297 12.01 -4.05 -16.07
N PHE A 298 11.50 -3.94 -14.85
CA PHE A 298 11.42 -2.65 -14.13
C PHE A 298 12.82 -2.05 -13.92
N GLY A 299 13.80 -2.87 -13.52
CA GLY A 299 15.20 -2.43 -13.33
C GLY A 299 15.80 -1.83 -14.60
N GLN A 300 15.66 -2.53 -15.71
CA GLN A 300 16.14 -2.07 -17.02
C GLN A 300 15.45 -0.76 -17.46
N LYS A 301 14.13 -0.72 -17.34
CA LYS A 301 13.34 0.43 -17.80
C LYS A 301 13.49 1.66 -16.92
N LEU A 302 13.58 1.51 -15.60
CA LEU A 302 13.68 2.63 -14.66
C LEU A 302 15.12 3.06 -14.38
N GLY A 303 16.12 2.22 -14.68
CA GLY A 303 17.52 2.50 -14.39
C GLY A 303 17.81 2.60 -12.89
N LYS A 304 17.06 1.87 -12.07
CA LYS A 304 17.16 1.88 -10.60
C LYS A 304 17.23 0.44 -10.06
N GLU A 305 17.77 0.29 -8.86
CA GLU A 305 17.74 -0.99 -8.16
C GLU A 305 16.31 -1.39 -7.79
N ILE A 306 15.88 -2.59 -8.19
CA ILE A 306 14.58 -3.15 -7.81
C ILE A 306 14.78 -4.27 -6.81
N LEU A 307 14.14 -4.12 -5.65
CA LEU A 307 14.10 -5.14 -4.61
C LEU A 307 12.68 -5.71 -4.53
N ILE A 308 12.55 -7.02 -4.37
CA ILE A 308 11.25 -7.61 -4.02
C ILE A 308 11.00 -7.36 -2.54
N GLY A 309 9.81 -6.85 -2.21
CA GLY A 309 9.42 -6.55 -0.84
C GLY A 309 9.41 -7.81 0.03
N ASP A 310 10.13 -7.78 1.13
CA ASP A 310 10.15 -8.85 2.12
C ASP A 310 9.51 -8.38 3.44
N PRO A 311 8.19 -8.56 3.61
CA PRO A 311 7.50 -8.17 4.82
C PRO A 311 7.75 -9.11 6.01
N LEU A 312 8.44 -10.23 5.77
CA LEU A 312 8.75 -11.24 6.76
C LEU A 312 10.11 -11.01 7.45
N LYS A 313 10.89 -10.02 7.02
CA LYS A 313 12.23 -9.74 7.56
C LYS A 313 12.27 -9.61 9.09
N ARG A 314 11.18 -9.14 9.71
CA ARG A 314 11.04 -8.98 11.17
C ARG A 314 10.09 -10.01 11.81
N VAL A 315 9.70 -11.03 11.05
CA VAL A 315 8.70 -12.02 11.45
C VAL A 315 9.33 -13.39 11.51
N SER A 316 9.30 -14.01 12.69
CA SER A 316 9.70 -15.40 12.87
C SER A 316 8.53 -16.32 12.52
N TYR A 317 8.82 -17.43 11.86
CA TYR A 317 7.84 -18.45 11.48
C TYR A 317 8.49 -19.83 11.36
N SER A 318 7.70 -20.87 11.27
CA SER A 318 8.20 -22.23 11.11
C SER A 318 8.90 -22.41 9.76
N ARG A 319 10.09 -23.01 9.75
CA ARG A 319 10.87 -23.27 8.53
C ARG A 319 10.13 -24.09 7.47
N VAL A 320 9.16 -24.92 7.90
CA VAL A 320 8.30 -25.68 6.98
C VAL A 320 7.50 -24.77 6.04
N LEU A 321 7.21 -23.54 6.45
CA LEU A 321 6.47 -22.56 5.67
C LEU A 321 7.34 -21.72 4.74
N ASP A 322 8.68 -21.86 4.78
CA ASP A 322 9.62 -20.95 4.09
C ASP A 322 9.32 -20.86 2.59
N GLY A 323 9.17 -21.98 1.89
CA GLY A 323 8.88 -21.99 0.47
C GLY A 323 7.54 -21.32 0.10
N ALA A 324 6.49 -21.59 0.89
CA ALA A 324 5.18 -20.98 0.66
C ALA A 324 5.20 -19.47 0.95
N LEU A 325 5.75 -19.08 2.11
CA LEU A 325 5.76 -17.69 2.54
C LEU A 325 6.65 -16.78 1.68
N ARG A 326 7.76 -17.28 1.13
CA ARG A 326 8.57 -16.51 0.16
C ARG A 326 7.79 -16.15 -1.08
N ASN A 327 6.94 -17.06 -1.56
CA ASN A 327 6.15 -16.82 -2.77
C ASN A 327 4.97 -15.86 -2.53
N ILE A 328 4.30 -15.97 -1.38
CA ILE A 328 3.11 -15.14 -1.08
C ILE A 328 3.42 -13.93 -0.21
N GLY A 329 4.61 -13.84 0.37
CA GLY A 329 5.02 -12.76 1.29
C GLY A 329 4.69 -11.37 0.78
N PRO A 330 5.11 -11.00 -0.45
CA PRO A 330 4.80 -9.68 -0.99
C PRO A 330 3.31 -9.37 -1.05
N SER A 331 2.44 -10.37 -1.24
CA SER A 331 0.98 -10.17 -1.24
C SER A 331 0.39 -10.03 0.17
N LEU A 332 1.11 -10.49 1.20
CA LEU A 332 0.73 -10.37 2.61
C LEU A 332 1.24 -9.07 3.27
N ALA A 333 2.02 -8.25 2.55
CA ALA A 333 2.73 -7.12 3.12
C ALA A 333 1.81 -6.13 3.87
N VAL A 334 0.64 -5.81 3.31
CA VAL A 334 -0.35 -4.95 3.97
C VAL A 334 -0.88 -5.60 5.25
N ALA A 335 -1.35 -6.86 5.18
CA ALA A 335 -1.91 -7.57 6.33
C ALA A 335 -0.88 -7.73 7.46
N LEU A 336 0.38 -8.04 7.13
CA LEU A 336 1.47 -8.10 8.10
C LEU A 336 1.75 -6.73 8.73
N GLY A 337 1.82 -5.67 7.91
CA GLY A 337 2.01 -4.31 8.39
C GLY A 337 0.90 -3.83 9.34
N LEU A 338 -0.35 -4.18 9.05
CA LEU A 338 -1.49 -3.92 9.94
C LEU A 338 -1.35 -4.67 11.26
N ALA A 339 -0.95 -5.96 11.21
CA ALA A 339 -0.76 -6.76 12.41
C ALA A 339 0.43 -6.29 13.28
N MET A 340 1.41 -5.57 12.71
CA MET A 340 2.54 -4.97 13.43
C MET A 340 2.16 -3.68 14.16
N ARG A 341 1.00 -3.07 13.87
CA ARG A 341 0.56 -1.83 14.51
C ARG A 341 0.46 -2.00 16.03
N LYS A 342 0.96 -1.01 16.77
CA LYS A 342 0.72 -0.89 18.21
C LYS A 342 -0.70 -0.33 18.42
N ILE A 343 -1.54 -1.07 19.11
CA ILE A 343 -2.89 -0.64 19.51
C ILE A 343 -2.85 -0.33 20.99
#